data_714fff16ca01ab818588e4c21b1cd767
#
_entry.id   714fff16ca01ab818588e4c21b1cd767
#
_cell.length_a   1.000
_cell.length_b   1.000
_cell.length_c   1.000
_cell.angle_alpha   90.00
_cell.angle_beta   90.00
_cell.angle_gamma   90.00
#
_symmetry.space_group_name_H-M   'P 1'
#
loop_
_entity.id
_entity.type
_entity.pdbx_description
1 polymer ?
#
loop_
_entity_poly.entity_id
_entity_poly.type
_entity_poly.pdbx_seq_one_letter_code
_entity_poly.pdbx_strand_id
1 'polypeptide(L)'
;GAGLNFKTAELEQSDFFQYQLQNLGEYAYYQKQYSPYRESSNGFSASVGIIGKINNNIRLGVALESPTIWNLTRTYTEYGFNSSDNVVYGIYDETRKLTTPMKLTLSGAVVASKNFAVNVDYTLGVTKPKYKVEGSPEKRLNDYFSSDYKNTSDLRIGAEYRVAGFRLRGGYGLEASPFKNSSILAYNSTGVSGSYGLNSPYVGKRETLAGGLGYDFKAFYIDAGIQSITSTYDNVFYGGDYAVTADNGYSVQLFNESLNAYTYGDGLRNKTSIVSKIKNTKTNFFVTVGWKF
;
A
#
# COMPACT_ATOMS: atom_id res chain seq x y z
N GLY A 1 19.24 -18.87 -12.33
CA GLY A 1 19.59 -17.47 -12.48
C GLY A 1 19.71 -16.77 -11.13
N ALA A 2 20.49 -15.68 -11.10
CA ALA A 2 20.63 -14.81 -9.95
C ALA A 2 20.55 -13.35 -10.41
N GLY A 3 20.06 -12.47 -9.55
CA GLY A 3 19.92 -11.05 -9.84
C GLY A 3 20.22 -10.19 -8.63
N LEU A 4 20.77 -9.01 -8.89
CA LEU A 4 20.94 -7.93 -7.92
C LEU A 4 20.04 -6.79 -8.35
N ASN A 5 19.24 -6.29 -7.40
CA ASN A 5 18.22 -5.29 -7.67
C ASN A 5 18.54 -4.00 -6.89
N PHE A 6 18.84 -2.93 -7.61
CA PHE A 6 18.96 -1.60 -7.07
C PHE A 6 17.67 -0.85 -7.35
N LYS A 7 17.09 -0.26 -6.31
CA LYS A 7 15.79 0.40 -6.36
C LYS A 7 15.91 1.82 -5.83
N THR A 8 15.24 2.75 -6.47
CA THR A 8 15.13 4.13 -5.99
C THR A 8 13.65 4.50 -5.93
N ALA A 9 13.28 5.32 -4.97
CA ALA A 9 11.95 5.89 -4.87
C ALA A 9 12.03 7.30 -4.30
N GLU A 10 11.18 8.17 -4.80
CA GLU A 10 10.97 9.51 -4.28
C GLU A 10 9.49 9.70 -3.99
N LEU A 11 9.19 10.30 -2.87
CA LEU A 11 7.84 10.67 -2.47
C LEU A 11 7.84 12.14 -2.08
N GLU A 12 6.94 12.89 -2.66
CA GLU A 12 6.62 14.25 -2.23
C GLU A 12 5.14 14.29 -1.85
N GLN A 13 4.89 14.82 -0.68
CA GLN A 13 3.53 14.98 -0.17
C GLN A 13 3.39 16.34 0.49
N SER A 14 2.26 16.97 0.29
CA SER A 14 1.89 18.17 1.01
C SER A 14 0.50 18.02 1.59
N ASP A 15 0.40 18.16 2.90
CA ASP A 15 -0.85 18.10 3.63
C ASP A 15 -1.14 19.44 4.31
N PHE A 16 -2.35 19.90 4.17
CA PHE A 16 -2.82 21.11 4.81
C PHE A 16 -3.99 20.78 5.74
N PHE A 17 -3.85 21.11 7.02
CA PHE A 17 -4.91 20.93 8.00
C PHE A 17 -5.32 22.28 8.58
N GLN A 18 -6.60 22.59 8.49
CA GLN A 18 -7.19 23.76 9.11
C GLN A 18 -8.13 23.29 10.24
N TYR A 19 -7.83 23.71 11.44
CA TYR A 19 -8.68 23.47 12.60
C TYR A 19 -9.33 24.79 13.04
N GLN A 20 -10.64 24.76 13.21
CA GLN A 20 -11.37 25.82 13.85
C GLN A 20 -11.66 25.38 15.28
N LEU A 21 -11.00 26.01 16.24
CA LEU A 21 -11.25 25.79 17.66
C LEU A 21 -12.17 26.88 18.17
N GLN A 22 -13.31 26.48 18.68
CA GLN A 22 -14.22 27.38 19.39
C GLN A 22 -13.87 27.30 20.89
N ASN A 23 -13.26 28.33 21.43
CA ASN A 23 -12.99 28.43 22.83
C ASN A 23 -13.68 29.68 23.39
N LEU A 24 -14.69 29.48 24.26
CA LEU A 24 -15.37 30.52 25.04
C LEU A 24 -15.81 31.78 24.27
N GLY A 25 -16.32 31.59 23.04
CA GLY A 25 -16.83 32.68 22.22
C GLY A 25 -15.84 33.33 21.28
N GLU A 26 -14.59 32.91 21.29
CA GLU A 26 -13.58 33.31 20.31
C GLU A 26 -13.23 32.14 19.38
N TYR A 27 -13.08 32.45 18.10
CA TYR A 27 -12.64 31.47 17.08
C TYR A 27 -11.13 31.56 16.94
N ALA A 28 -10.41 30.56 17.40
CA ALA A 28 -9.00 30.41 17.08
C ALA A 28 -8.85 29.49 15.86
N TYR A 29 -8.21 29.99 14.82
CA TYR A 29 -7.87 29.19 13.66
C TYR A 29 -6.49 28.59 13.90
N TYR A 30 -6.41 27.29 13.91
CA TYR A 30 -5.15 26.57 13.92
C TYR A 30 -4.91 26.00 12.53
N GLN A 31 -3.90 26.50 11.84
CA GLN A 31 -3.47 25.94 10.58
C GLN A 31 -2.13 25.26 10.84
N LYS A 32 -2.10 23.96 10.72
CA LYS A 32 -0.86 23.19 10.78
C LYS A 32 -0.60 22.61 9.40
N GLN A 33 0.45 23.08 8.77
CA GLN A 33 0.90 22.55 7.50
C GLN A 33 2.13 21.68 7.76
N TYR A 34 1.98 20.38 7.53
CA TYR A 34 3.10 19.46 7.45
C TYR A 34 3.54 19.38 5.99
N SER A 35 4.31 20.37 5.55
CA SER A 35 4.70 20.43 4.15
C SER A 35 5.82 21.40 3.88
N PRO A 36 6.60 21.12 2.85
CA PRO A 36 6.60 19.89 2.07
C PRO A 36 7.26 18.74 2.83
N TYR A 37 6.71 17.53 2.63
CA TYR A 37 7.31 16.30 3.04
C TYR A 37 7.97 15.68 1.81
N ARG A 38 9.26 15.48 1.87
CA ARG A 38 10.02 14.81 0.82
C ARG A 38 10.75 13.63 1.39
N GLU A 39 10.59 12.48 0.76
CA GLU A 39 11.34 11.28 1.10
C GLU A 39 12.07 10.77 -0.12
N SER A 40 13.37 10.59 -0.01
CA SER A 40 14.18 9.89 -0.99
C SER A 40 14.65 8.56 -0.41
N SER A 41 14.62 7.52 -1.21
CA SER A 41 14.90 6.17 -0.76
C SER A 41 15.76 5.43 -1.76
N ASN A 42 16.75 4.71 -1.25
CA ASN A 42 17.58 3.79 -2.01
C ASN A 42 17.45 2.40 -1.41
N GLY A 43 17.15 1.41 -2.24
CA GLY A 43 16.92 0.04 -1.82
C GLY A 43 17.80 -0.96 -2.56
N PHE A 44 18.16 -2.04 -1.87
CA PHE A 44 18.91 -3.14 -2.44
C PHE A 44 18.28 -4.48 -2.05
N SER A 45 18.18 -5.39 -3.02
CA SER A 45 17.84 -6.80 -2.80
C SER A 45 18.57 -7.71 -3.78
N ALA A 46 18.66 -8.98 -3.45
CA ALA A 46 19.17 -10.02 -4.31
C ALA A 46 18.08 -11.06 -4.58
N SER A 47 18.14 -11.72 -5.71
CA SER A 47 17.24 -12.80 -6.07
C SER A 47 17.99 -13.99 -6.65
N VAL A 48 17.48 -15.19 -6.41
CA VAL A 48 17.96 -16.42 -6.99
C VAL A 48 16.78 -17.28 -7.37
N GLY A 49 16.86 -17.97 -8.50
CA GLY A 49 15.80 -18.85 -8.94
C GLY A 49 16.28 -19.93 -9.90
N ILE A 50 15.52 -21.00 -9.93
CA ILE A 50 15.70 -22.13 -10.84
C ILE A 50 14.40 -22.45 -11.54
N ILE A 51 14.51 -22.87 -12.79
CA ILE A 51 13.41 -23.39 -13.58
C ILE A 51 13.83 -24.76 -14.09
N GLY A 52 13.02 -25.78 -13.79
CA GLY A 52 13.18 -27.13 -14.27
C GLY A 52 12.14 -27.48 -15.35
N LYS A 53 12.57 -28.16 -16.39
CA LYS A 53 11.70 -28.75 -17.39
C LYS A 53 11.48 -30.22 -17.00
N ILE A 54 10.26 -30.53 -16.50
CA ILE A 54 9.91 -31.89 -16.10
C ILE A 54 9.75 -32.78 -17.34
N ASN A 55 9.07 -32.25 -18.36
CA ASN A 55 8.91 -32.86 -19.65
C ASN A 55 8.73 -31.79 -20.73
N ASN A 56 8.38 -32.15 -21.95
CA ASN A 56 8.20 -31.19 -23.04
C ASN A 56 7.09 -30.17 -22.79
N ASN A 57 6.14 -30.50 -21.91
CA ASN A 57 4.92 -29.74 -21.69
C ASN A 57 4.90 -29.02 -20.35
N ILE A 58 5.66 -29.49 -19.36
CA ILE A 58 5.58 -28.98 -17.98
C ILE A 58 6.92 -28.37 -17.55
N ARG A 59 6.84 -27.18 -17.02
CA ARG A 59 7.95 -26.47 -16.38
C ARG A 59 7.56 -26.06 -14.98
N LEU A 60 8.47 -26.22 -14.03
CA LEU A 60 8.31 -25.75 -12.66
C LEU A 60 9.47 -24.83 -12.32
N GLY A 61 9.18 -23.83 -11.52
CA GLY A 61 10.15 -22.86 -11.08
C GLY A 61 10.00 -22.52 -9.61
N VAL A 62 11.13 -22.17 -9.01
CA VAL A 62 11.19 -21.63 -7.67
C VAL A 62 12.16 -20.44 -7.69
N ALA A 63 11.75 -19.34 -7.06
CA ALA A 63 12.59 -18.17 -6.89
C ALA A 63 12.49 -17.63 -5.46
N LEU A 64 13.61 -17.15 -4.95
CA LEU A 64 13.73 -16.50 -3.65
C LEU A 64 14.27 -15.09 -3.87
N GLU A 65 13.57 -14.09 -3.37
CA GLU A 65 14.03 -12.70 -3.31
C GLU A 65 14.32 -12.34 -1.85
N SER A 66 15.53 -11.87 -1.58
CA SER A 66 15.91 -11.39 -0.26
C SER A 66 15.03 -10.22 0.16
N PRO A 67 14.93 -9.89 1.46
CA PRO A 67 14.39 -8.62 1.87
C PRO A 67 15.06 -7.47 1.11
N THR A 68 14.27 -6.48 0.70
CA THR A 68 14.85 -5.22 0.22
C THR A 68 15.16 -4.35 1.44
N ILE A 69 16.42 -3.96 1.56
CA ILE A 69 16.85 -3.02 2.59
C ILE A 69 16.80 -1.63 1.97
N TRP A 70 15.92 -0.78 2.48
CA TRP A 70 15.75 0.59 2.09
C TRP A 70 16.40 1.52 3.08
N ASN A 71 17.21 2.46 2.58
CA ASN A 71 17.63 3.63 3.35
C ASN A 71 16.75 4.80 2.89
N LEU A 72 16.05 5.39 3.84
CA LEU A 72 15.11 6.48 3.61
C LEU A 72 15.64 7.74 4.27
N THR A 73 15.71 8.82 3.51
CA THR A 73 15.98 10.15 4.04
C THR A 73 14.74 10.98 3.85
N ARG A 74 14.19 11.44 4.94
CA ARG A 74 12.97 12.23 4.99
C ARG A 74 13.30 13.64 5.42
N THR A 75 12.90 14.62 4.63
CA THR A 75 12.93 16.03 4.99
C THR A 75 11.50 16.50 5.15
N TYR A 76 11.18 17.09 6.28
CA TYR A 76 9.88 17.69 6.52
C TYR A 76 10.01 19.06 7.17
N THR A 77 9.06 19.92 6.82
CA THR A 77 8.96 21.27 7.37
C THR A 77 7.74 21.33 8.26
N GLU A 78 7.91 21.73 9.48
CA GLU A 78 6.81 21.98 10.40
C GLU A 78 6.52 23.48 10.46
N TYR A 79 5.31 23.86 10.05
CA TYR A 79 4.81 25.23 10.15
C TYR A 79 3.75 25.30 11.23
N GLY A 80 3.88 26.20 12.16
CA GLY A 80 2.81 26.56 13.07
C GLY A 80 2.32 27.96 12.75
N PHE A 81 1.05 28.11 12.62
CA PHE A 81 0.40 29.42 12.53
C PHE A 81 -0.24 29.74 13.87
N ASN A 82 0.16 30.81 14.46
CA ASN A 82 -0.62 31.42 15.50
C ASN A 82 -1.40 32.59 14.86
N SER A 83 -2.47 33.04 15.44
CA SER A 83 -3.43 34.00 14.88
C SER A 83 -2.84 35.32 14.34
N SER A 84 -1.57 35.54 14.48
CA SER A 84 -0.90 36.78 14.10
C SER A 84 0.31 36.59 13.19
N ASP A 85 1.01 35.43 13.22
CA ASP A 85 2.29 35.30 12.51
C ASP A 85 2.50 33.85 11.99
N ASN A 86 3.06 33.76 10.79
CA ASN A 86 3.60 32.51 10.26
C ASN A 86 4.89 32.18 10.99
N VAL A 87 4.87 31.21 11.87
CA VAL A 87 6.07 30.73 12.53
C VAL A 87 6.51 29.43 11.89
N VAL A 88 7.66 29.45 11.24
CA VAL A 88 8.33 28.23 10.78
C VAL A 88 9.01 27.61 12.01
N TYR A 89 8.55 26.44 12.45
CA TYR A 89 9.14 25.75 13.59
C TYR A 89 10.47 25.06 13.24
N GLY A 90 10.66 24.71 11.98
CA GLY A 90 11.93 24.18 11.51
C GLY A 90 11.81 23.21 10.33
N ILE A 91 12.95 22.95 9.73
CA ILE A 91 13.15 21.88 8.73
C ILE A 91 13.89 20.76 9.46
N TYR A 92 13.36 19.55 9.35
CA TYR A 92 13.91 18.39 10.02
C TYR A 92 14.27 17.32 8.99
N ASP A 93 15.49 16.80 9.15
CA ASP A 93 15.96 15.64 8.40
C ASP A 93 15.97 14.41 9.28
N GLU A 94 15.42 13.33 8.78
CA GLU A 94 15.35 12.06 9.48
C GLU A 94 15.80 10.93 8.59
N THR A 95 16.72 10.11 9.07
CA THR A 95 17.19 8.92 8.38
C THR A 95 16.54 7.68 8.97
N ARG A 96 16.03 6.80 8.12
CA ARG A 96 15.31 5.58 8.50
C ARG A 96 15.76 4.40 7.65
N LYS A 97 15.58 3.20 8.18
CA LYS A 97 15.75 1.96 7.41
C LYS A 97 14.45 1.17 7.42
N LEU A 98 14.00 0.78 6.25
CA LEU A 98 12.87 -0.12 6.06
C LEU A 98 13.36 -1.41 5.42
N THR A 99 13.01 -2.54 6.02
CA THR A 99 13.25 -3.85 5.44
C THR A 99 11.92 -4.44 5.00
N THR A 100 11.78 -4.70 3.71
CA THR A 100 10.56 -5.33 3.17
C THR A 100 10.62 -6.84 3.36
N PRO A 101 9.49 -7.55 3.25
CA PRO A 101 9.48 -9.00 3.38
C PRO A 101 10.34 -9.71 2.34
N MET A 102 10.98 -10.80 2.77
CA MET A 102 11.55 -11.80 1.86
C MET A 102 10.41 -12.49 1.11
N LYS A 103 10.61 -12.79 -0.18
CA LYS A 103 9.58 -13.39 -1.04
C LYS A 103 10.04 -14.74 -1.59
N LEU A 104 9.13 -15.69 -1.54
CA LEU A 104 9.24 -16.99 -2.20
C LEU A 104 8.21 -17.06 -3.32
N THR A 105 8.66 -17.31 -4.55
CA THR A 105 7.78 -17.50 -5.70
C THR A 105 7.85 -18.95 -6.17
N LEU A 106 6.70 -19.57 -6.31
CA LEU A 106 6.50 -20.87 -6.94
C LEU A 106 5.83 -20.65 -8.28
N SER A 107 6.40 -21.22 -9.33
CA SER A 107 5.95 -21.05 -10.70
C SER A 107 5.66 -22.38 -11.37
N GLY A 108 4.58 -22.44 -12.13
CA GLY A 108 4.23 -23.58 -12.97
C GLY A 108 3.82 -23.11 -14.35
N ALA A 109 4.25 -23.81 -15.39
CA ALA A 109 3.80 -23.58 -16.74
C ALA A 109 3.51 -24.89 -17.46
N VAL A 110 2.38 -24.89 -18.19
CA VAL A 110 1.94 -26.03 -19.02
C VAL A 110 1.83 -25.55 -20.47
N VAL A 111 2.55 -26.21 -21.35
CA VAL A 111 2.41 -26.08 -22.81
C VAL A 111 1.46 -27.20 -23.27
N ALA A 112 0.16 -26.91 -23.26
CA ALA A 112 -0.86 -27.90 -23.55
C ALA A 112 -0.87 -28.36 -25.02
N SER A 113 -0.43 -27.47 -25.93
CA SER A 113 -0.26 -27.77 -27.35
C SER A 113 0.80 -26.85 -27.96
N LYS A 114 1.11 -27.05 -29.24
CA LYS A 114 2.00 -26.15 -30.01
C LYS A 114 1.48 -24.70 -30.04
N ASN A 115 0.19 -24.53 -29.79
CA ASN A 115 -0.51 -23.25 -29.91
C ASN A 115 -0.94 -22.66 -28.59
N PHE A 116 -0.95 -23.42 -27.49
CA PHE A 116 -1.52 -22.96 -26.22
C PHE A 116 -0.64 -23.27 -25.03
N ALA A 117 -0.39 -22.23 -24.22
CA ALA A 117 0.34 -22.33 -22.96
C ALA A 117 -0.37 -21.55 -21.85
N VAL A 118 -0.26 -22.06 -20.63
CA VAL A 118 -0.74 -21.43 -19.40
C VAL A 118 0.38 -21.39 -18.39
N ASN A 119 0.48 -20.33 -17.62
CA ASN A 119 1.39 -20.20 -16.49
C ASN A 119 0.67 -19.71 -15.25
N VAL A 120 1.17 -20.13 -14.10
CA VAL A 120 0.72 -19.70 -12.78
C VAL A 120 1.95 -19.40 -11.94
N ASP A 121 1.96 -18.23 -11.29
CA ASP A 121 2.96 -17.84 -10.32
C ASP A 121 2.27 -17.53 -8.99
N TYR A 122 2.80 -18.06 -7.91
CA TYR A 122 2.33 -17.78 -6.56
C TYR A 122 3.49 -17.30 -5.71
N THR A 123 3.41 -16.05 -5.27
CA THR A 123 4.44 -15.40 -4.46
C THR A 123 3.95 -15.23 -3.03
N LEU A 124 4.77 -15.65 -2.08
CA LEU A 124 4.56 -15.51 -0.64
C LEU A 124 5.61 -14.59 -0.04
N GLY A 125 5.18 -13.62 0.77
CA GLY A 125 6.05 -12.93 1.71
C GLY A 125 6.30 -13.83 2.91
N VAL A 126 7.52 -14.33 3.06
CA VAL A 126 7.85 -15.29 4.14
C VAL A 126 8.33 -14.62 5.42
N THR A 127 8.66 -13.34 5.37
CA THR A 127 8.97 -12.53 6.54
C THR A 127 8.05 -11.29 6.59
N LYS A 128 8.02 -10.63 7.75
CA LYS A 128 7.30 -9.37 7.91
C LYS A 128 8.23 -8.18 7.66
N PRO A 129 7.67 -7.02 7.29
CA PRO A 129 8.45 -5.80 7.20
C PRO A 129 9.02 -5.43 8.57
N LYS A 130 10.18 -4.78 8.57
CA LYS A 130 10.82 -4.23 9.76
C LYS A 130 11.25 -2.81 9.49
N TYR A 131 11.09 -1.99 10.51
CA TYR A 131 11.46 -0.58 10.47
C TYR A 131 12.53 -0.32 11.52
N LYS A 132 13.55 0.45 11.16
CA LYS A 132 14.59 0.87 12.09
C LYS A 132 14.72 2.38 12.07
N VAL A 133 14.38 2.98 13.19
CA VAL A 133 14.48 4.40 13.53
C VAL A 133 15.10 4.45 14.91
N GLU A 134 15.89 5.42 15.20
CA GLU A 134 16.40 5.59 16.55
C GLU A 134 15.28 6.02 17.51
N GLY A 135 15.12 5.28 18.58
CA GLY A 135 14.22 5.62 19.68
C GLY A 135 12.93 4.80 19.79
N SER A 136 12.02 5.25 20.65
CA SER A 136 10.76 4.56 20.99
C SER A 136 9.77 4.35 19.83
N PRO A 137 9.75 5.17 18.76
CA PRO A 137 8.90 4.93 17.61
C PRO A 137 9.20 3.62 16.88
N GLU A 138 10.45 3.17 16.87
CA GLU A 138 10.86 1.93 16.21
C GLU A 138 10.14 0.72 16.77
N LYS A 139 10.09 0.60 18.10
CA LYS A 139 9.43 -0.54 18.76
C LYS A 139 7.94 -0.58 18.40
N ARG A 140 7.24 0.54 18.48
CA ARG A 140 5.81 0.61 18.18
C ARG A 140 5.49 0.22 16.73
N LEU A 141 6.29 0.70 15.79
CA LEU A 141 6.13 0.35 14.37
C LEU A 141 6.37 -1.13 14.12
N ASN A 142 7.38 -1.73 14.73
CA ASN A 142 7.65 -3.15 14.58
C ASN A 142 6.60 -4.02 15.29
N ASP A 143 6.09 -3.60 16.43
CA ASP A 143 4.97 -4.25 17.11
C ASP A 143 3.73 -4.22 16.21
N TYR A 144 3.44 -3.09 15.58
CA TYR A 144 2.37 -2.94 14.61
C TYR A 144 2.54 -3.87 13.41
N PHE A 145 3.73 -3.93 12.79
CA PHE A 145 3.97 -4.87 11.68
C PHE A 145 3.83 -6.33 12.11
N SER A 146 4.18 -6.66 13.35
CA SER A 146 4.04 -8.02 13.85
C SER A 146 2.60 -8.40 14.15
N SER A 147 1.82 -7.47 14.72
CA SER A 147 0.43 -7.71 15.14
C SER A 147 -0.55 -7.62 13.99
N ASP A 148 -0.46 -6.58 13.16
CA ASP A 148 -1.51 -6.20 12.22
C ASP A 148 -1.23 -6.60 10.77
N TYR A 149 0.03 -6.83 10.42
CA TYR A 149 0.38 -7.34 9.10
C TYR A 149 0.33 -8.87 9.05
N LYS A 150 -0.20 -9.39 7.97
CA LYS A 150 -0.06 -10.81 7.58
C LYS A 150 1.02 -10.97 6.52
N ASN A 151 1.42 -12.19 6.27
CA ASN A 151 2.27 -12.48 5.14
C ASN A 151 1.54 -12.13 3.84
N THR A 152 2.22 -11.41 2.97
CA THR A 152 1.66 -11.04 1.68
C THR A 152 1.56 -12.24 0.76
N SER A 153 0.55 -12.27 -0.08
CA SER A 153 0.40 -13.27 -1.15
C SER A 153 0.02 -12.60 -2.45
N ASP A 154 0.58 -13.09 -3.54
CA ASP A 154 0.34 -12.62 -4.90
C ASP A 154 0.17 -13.84 -5.81
N LEU A 155 -0.96 -13.92 -6.48
CA LEU A 155 -1.29 -14.94 -7.47
C LEU A 155 -1.36 -14.31 -8.84
N ARG A 156 -0.64 -14.88 -9.81
CA ARG A 156 -0.68 -14.47 -11.21
C ARG A 156 -0.95 -15.68 -12.09
N ILE A 157 -1.88 -15.51 -13.02
CA ILE A 157 -2.25 -16.53 -14.00
C ILE A 157 -2.17 -15.87 -15.35
N GLY A 158 -1.52 -16.52 -16.31
CA GLY A 158 -1.42 -16.07 -17.68
C GLY A 158 -1.68 -17.20 -18.67
N ALA A 159 -2.22 -16.83 -19.82
CA ALA A 159 -2.39 -17.75 -20.94
C ALA A 159 -1.96 -17.09 -22.24
N GLU A 160 -1.40 -17.88 -23.14
CA GLU A 160 -1.03 -17.47 -24.48
C GLU A 160 -1.57 -18.49 -25.50
N TYR A 161 -2.20 -17.96 -26.54
CA TYR A 161 -2.62 -18.73 -27.71
C TYR A 161 -1.95 -18.20 -28.97
N ARG A 162 -1.38 -19.10 -29.75
CA ARG A 162 -0.68 -18.76 -31.00
C ARG A 162 -1.36 -19.41 -32.20
N VAL A 163 -1.61 -18.61 -33.23
CA VAL A 163 -2.18 -19.12 -34.50
C VAL A 163 -1.69 -18.25 -35.67
N ALA A 164 -1.15 -18.88 -36.71
CA ALA A 164 -0.75 -18.23 -37.97
C ALA A 164 0.07 -16.92 -37.78
N GLY A 165 1.03 -16.91 -36.84
CA GLY A 165 1.85 -15.75 -36.52
C GLY A 165 1.23 -14.81 -35.47
N PHE A 166 -0.06 -14.89 -35.20
CA PHE A 166 -0.70 -14.14 -34.12
C PHE A 166 -0.43 -14.77 -32.76
N ARG A 167 -0.31 -13.89 -31.76
CA ARG A 167 -0.18 -14.23 -30.34
C ARG A 167 -1.26 -13.49 -29.57
N LEU A 168 -2.18 -14.22 -28.98
CA LEU A 168 -3.20 -13.72 -28.06
C LEU A 168 -2.75 -14.01 -26.64
N ARG A 169 -2.79 -13.04 -25.76
CA ARG A 169 -2.40 -13.18 -24.37
C ARG A 169 -3.46 -12.63 -23.46
N GLY A 170 -3.69 -13.33 -22.36
CA GLY A 170 -4.54 -12.86 -21.27
C GLY A 170 -3.89 -13.16 -19.93
N GLY A 171 -4.13 -12.30 -18.95
CA GLY A 171 -3.55 -12.50 -17.63
C GLY A 171 -4.41 -11.87 -16.55
N TYR A 172 -4.36 -12.50 -15.38
CA TYR A 172 -4.98 -12.02 -14.16
C TYR A 172 -3.97 -12.08 -13.02
N GLY A 173 -3.94 -11.05 -12.19
CA GLY A 173 -3.14 -10.96 -10.99
C GLY A 173 -3.96 -10.51 -9.81
N LEU A 174 -3.69 -11.10 -8.64
CA LEU A 174 -4.31 -10.76 -7.38
C LEU A 174 -3.26 -10.64 -6.28
N GLU A 175 -3.04 -9.44 -5.80
CA GLU A 175 -2.25 -9.16 -4.60
C GLU A 175 -3.19 -8.97 -3.42
N ALA A 176 -3.04 -9.79 -2.39
CA ALA A 176 -3.84 -9.69 -1.18
C ALA A 176 -3.42 -8.49 -0.33
N SER A 177 -4.36 -7.92 0.41
CA SER A 177 -4.05 -6.90 1.42
C SER A 177 -3.00 -7.43 2.41
N PRO A 178 -2.00 -6.64 2.77
CA PRO A 178 -1.02 -7.01 3.78
C PRO A 178 -1.58 -6.98 5.20
N PHE A 179 -2.76 -6.41 5.43
CA PHE A 179 -3.36 -6.27 6.74
C PHE A 179 -4.22 -7.48 7.11
N LYS A 180 -4.15 -7.89 8.38
CA LYS A 180 -4.99 -8.97 8.91
C LYS A 180 -6.45 -8.55 8.95
N ASN A 181 -6.69 -7.30 9.35
CA ASN A 181 -8.03 -6.75 9.49
C ASN A 181 -7.98 -5.23 9.35
N SER A 182 -8.59 -4.69 8.30
CA SER A 182 -8.61 -3.25 8.04
C SER A 182 -9.59 -2.48 8.94
N SER A 183 -10.57 -3.14 9.50
CA SER A 183 -11.63 -2.51 10.29
C SER A 183 -11.27 -2.24 11.76
N ILE A 184 -10.23 -2.87 12.29
CA ILE A 184 -9.86 -2.77 13.72
C ILE A 184 -9.01 -1.52 14.02
N LEU A 185 -8.30 -1.02 13.04
CA LEU A 185 -7.23 -0.04 13.27
C LEU A 185 -7.71 1.38 13.52
N ALA A 186 -8.96 1.67 13.24
CA ALA A 186 -9.57 2.94 13.62
C ALA A 186 -9.67 3.14 15.13
N TYR A 187 -9.52 2.09 15.90
CA TYR A 187 -9.91 2.04 17.30
C TYR A 187 -8.79 1.94 18.31
N ASN A 188 -7.59 1.62 17.89
CA ASN A 188 -6.45 1.54 18.81
C ASN A 188 -5.70 2.86 18.99
N SER A 189 -6.32 3.97 18.71
CA SER A 189 -5.90 5.17 19.38
C SER A 189 -6.32 5.00 20.85
N THR A 190 -5.46 4.42 21.64
CA THR A 190 -5.51 4.69 23.06
C THR A 190 -5.52 6.19 23.21
N GLY A 191 -6.67 6.75 23.21
CA GLY A 191 -7.14 8.01 23.69
C GLY A 191 -6.25 9.20 23.83
N VAL A 192 -5.08 9.11 23.46
CA VAL A 192 -4.19 10.23 23.40
C VAL A 192 -4.27 10.73 21.98
N SER A 193 -4.97 11.80 21.76
CA SER A 193 -4.67 12.92 20.86
C SER A 193 -3.45 12.74 19.92
N GLY A 194 -3.04 11.60 19.67
CA GLY A 194 -2.12 11.29 18.65
C GLY A 194 -2.94 11.05 17.42
N SER A 195 -3.07 12.02 16.59
CA SER A 195 -3.31 11.88 15.17
C SER A 195 -2.26 10.98 14.54
N TYR A 196 -2.10 9.79 15.06
CA TYR A 196 -1.21 8.81 14.49
C TYR A 196 -1.85 8.25 13.24
N GLY A 197 -1.53 8.90 12.12
CA GLY A 197 -1.43 8.22 10.85
C GLY A 197 -2.70 7.63 10.25
N LEU A 198 -3.87 8.01 10.70
CA LEU A 198 -5.12 7.60 10.07
C LEU A 198 -5.43 8.41 8.81
N ASN A 199 -4.56 9.33 8.44
CA ASN A 199 -4.64 10.06 7.18
C ASN A 199 -4.15 9.23 5.98
N SER A 200 -3.58 8.07 6.22
CA SER A 200 -3.14 7.20 5.13
C SER A 200 -4.13 6.07 4.92
N PRO A 201 -4.69 5.94 3.71
CA PRO A 201 -5.60 4.86 3.38
C PRO A 201 -4.95 3.50 3.62
N TYR A 202 -5.68 2.58 4.22
CA TYR A 202 -5.21 1.20 4.35
C TYR A 202 -5.23 0.51 3.00
N VAL A 203 -4.09 -0.08 2.63
CA VAL A 203 -3.95 -0.81 1.37
C VAL A 203 -4.78 -2.09 1.43
N GLY A 204 -5.79 -2.15 0.58
CA GLY A 204 -6.60 -3.33 0.36
C GLY A 204 -5.94 -4.28 -0.64
N LYS A 205 -6.76 -5.02 -1.37
CA LYS A 205 -6.30 -5.87 -2.47
C LYS A 205 -5.98 -5.05 -3.71
N ARG A 206 -5.07 -5.59 -4.54
CA ARG A 206 -4.80 -5.10 -5.89
C ARG A 206 -5.07 -6.18 -6.91
N GLU A 207 -5.91 -5.88 -7.88
CA GLU A 207 -6.28 -6.77 -8.98
C GLU A 207 -5.72 -6.21 -10.28
N THR A 208 -5.14 -7.09 -11.08
CA THR A 208 -4.60 -6.74 -12.40
C THR A 208 -5.27 -7.62 -13.45
N LEU A 209 -5.84 -7.01 -14.46
CA LEU A 209 -6.34 -7.69 -15.66
C LEU A 209 -5.50 -7.21 -16.84
N ALA A 210 -4.99 -8.14 -17.63
CA ALA A 210 -4.17 -7.82 -18.78
C ALA A 210 -4.62 -8.60 -20.02
N GLY A 211 -4.51 -7.95 -21.18
CA GLY A 211 -4.75 -8.56 -22.47
C GLY A 211 -3.71 -8.08 -23.48
N GLY A 212 -3.37 -8.91 -24.45
CA GLY A 212 -2.40 -8.54 -25.47
C GLY A 212 -2.59 -9.28 -26.78
N LEU A 213 -2.23 -8.59 -27.85
CA LEU A 213 -2.20 -9.11 -29.21
C LEU A 213 -0.82 -8.87 -29.81
N GLY A 214 -0.23 -9.88 -30.39
CA GLY A 214 1.03 -9.76 -31.10
C GLY A 214 0.99 -10.42 -32.46
N TYR A 215 1.88 -9.97 -33.35
CA TYR A 215 2.10 -10.61 -34.64
C TYR A 215 3.59 -10.75 -34.93
N ASP A 216 3.94 -11.94 -35.42
CA ASP A 216 5.31 -12.31 -35.77
C ASP A 216 5.50 -12.26 -37.27
N PHE A 217 6.30 -11.30 -37.75
CA PHE A 217 6.65 -11.09 -39.16
C PHE A 217 7.92 -11.84 -39.60
N LYS A 218 8.36 -12.85 -38.85
CA LYS A 218 9.62 -13.60 -39.05
C LYS A 218 10.88 -12.81 -38.71
N ALA A 219 11.15 -11.67 -39.34
CA ALA A 219 12.32 -10.83 -39.08
C ALA A 219 12.11 -9.91 -37.87
N PHE A 220 10.89 -9.51 -37.60
CA PHE A 220 10.50 -8.68 -36.45
C PHE A 220 9.13 -9.09 -35.93
N TYR A 221 8.77 -8.58 -34.79
CA TYR A 221 7.44 -8.77 -34.22
C TYR A 221 6.91 -7.47 -33.60
N ILE A 222 5.61 -7.35 -33.54
CA ILE A 222 4.91 -6.25 -32.86
C ILE A 222 3.97 -6.88 -31.86
N ASP A 223 4.03 -6.43 -30.60
CA ASP A 223 3.09 -6.78 -29.55
C ASP A 223 2.42 -5.50 -29.04
N ALA A 224 1.12 -5.53 -28.87
CA ALA A 224 0.32 -4.50 -28.21
C ALA A 224 -0.39 -5.12 -27.00
N GLY A 225 -0.46 -4.39 -25.92
CA GLY A 225 -1.10 -4.85 -24.69
C GLY A 225 -1.81 -3.74 -23.92
N ILE A 226 -2.80 -4.15 -23.19
CA ILE A 226 -3.54 -3.34 -22.24
C ILE A 226 -3.51 -3.99 -20.86
N GLN A 227 -3.33 -3.19 -19.83
CA GLN A 227 -3.34 -3.64 -18.45
C GLN A 227 -4.20 -2.70 -17.62
N SER A 228 -5.18 -3.24 -16.91
CA SER A 228 -6.01 -2.52 -15.94
C SER A 228 -5.63 -2.98 -14.54
N ILE A 229 -5.17 -2.05 -13.72
CA ILE A 229 -4.78 -2.29 -12.32
C ILE A 229 -5.79 -1.59 -11.44
N THR A 230 -6.50 -2.35 -10.62
CA THR A 230 -7.45 -1.84 -9.64
C THR A 230 -6.89 -2.04 -8.24
N SER A 231 -6.65 -0.95 -7.53
CA SER A 231 -6.24 -0.95 -6.13
C SER A 231 -7.38 -0.47 -5.25
N THR A 232 -7.62 -1.17 -4.15
CA THR A 232 -8.60 -0.77 -3.16
C THR A 232 -7.92 -0.26 -1.90
N TYR A 233 -8.53 0.72 -1.26
CA TYR A 233 -8.06 1.30 -0.02
C TYR A 233 -9.25 1.50 0.90
N ASP A 234 -9.07 1.24 2.19
CA ASP A 234 -10.02 1.60 3.21
C ASP A 234 -9.56 2.90 3.85
N ASN A 235 -10.34 3.96 3.66
CA ASN A 235 -10.12 5.24 4.30
C ASN A 235 -11.06 5.38 5.48
N VAL A 236 -10.48 5.48 6.66
CA VAL A 236 -11.22 5.63 7.90
C VAL A 236 -11.44 7.12 8.16
N PHE A 237 -12.68 7.54 8.16
CA PHE A 237 -13.04 8.89 8.55
C PHE A 237 -13.29 8.95 10.05
N TYR A 238 -12.64 9.90 10.69
CA TYR A 238 -13.15 10.44 11.94
C TYR A 238 -14.23 11.47 11.60
N GLY A 239 -15.42 11.02 11.43
CA GLY A 239 -16.54 11.90 11.20
C GLY A 239 -17.32 12.08 12.48
N GLY A 240 -17.35 13.26 12.97
CA GLY A 240 -18.37 13.90 13.80
C GLY A 240 -18.80 13.25 15.11
N ASP A 241 -18.95 11.96 15.15
CA ASP A 241 -19.39 11.24 16.34
C ASP A 241 -18.26 10.33 16.83
N TYR A 242 -17.45 10.87 17.71
CA TYR A 242 -16.49 10.06 18.43
C TYR A 242 -17.23 9.22 19.44
N ALA A 243 -17.40 7.96 19.16
CA ALA A 243 -17.73 7.01 20.19
C ALA A 243 -16.52 6.79 21.07
N VAL A 244 -16.48 7.48 22.16
CA VAL A 244 -15.48 7.27 23.17
C VAL A 244 -16.07 6.32 24.18
N THR A 245 -15.40 5.22 24.39
CA THR A 245 -15.82 4.25 25.42
C THR A 245 -15.45 4.80 26.80
N ALA A 246 -16.26 4.48 27.79
CA ALA A 246 -15.98 4.81 29.19
C ALA A 246 -14.59 4.31 29.64
N ASP A 247 -14.10 3.24 29.03
CA ASP A 247 -12.81 2.62 29.31
C ASP A 247 -11.60 3.48 28.89
N ASN A 248 -11.82 4.46 28.02
CA ASN A 248 -10.74 5.33 27.51
C ASN A 248 -10.70 6.72 28.18
N GLY A 249 -11.56 6.96 29.11
CA GLY A 249 -11.61 8.25 29.83
C GLY A 249 -12.18 9.42 29.02
N TYR A 250 -12.77 9.17 27.87
CA TYR A 250 -13.45 10.18 27.07
C TYR A 250 -14.96 10.01 27.18
N SER A 251 -15.66 11.11 27.32
CA SER A 251 -17.12 11.16 27.29
C SER A 251 -17.57 12.00 26.11
N VAL A 252 -18.49 11.48 25.32
CA VAL A 252 -19.15 12.27 24.27
C VAL A 252 -20.32 12.99 24.91
N GLN A 253 -20.32 14.31 24.79
CA GLN A 253 -21.48 15.10 25.13
C GLN A 253 -22.43 15.10 23.93
N LEU A 254 -23.60 14.49 24.11
CA LEU A 254 -24.67 14.53 23.13
C LEU A 254 -25.72 15.55 23.61
N PHE A 255 -26.16 16.42 22.71
CA PHE A 255 -27.25 17.30 23.00
C PHE A 255 -28.55 16.49 23.03
N ASN A 256 -29.22 16.46 24.18
CA ASN A 256 -30.50 15.83 24.33
C ASN A 256 -31.60 16.91 24.21
N GLU A 257 -32.32 16.90 23.11
CA GLU A 257 -33.37 17.88 22.82
C GLU A 257 -34.48 17.86 23.85
N SER A 258 -34.81 16.68 24.39
CA SER A 258 -35.89 16.54 25.41
C SER A 258 -35.51 17.16 26.74
N LEU A 259 -34.24 17.25 27.05
CA LEU A 259 -33.73 17.83 28.28
C LEU A 259 -33.17 19.25 28.06
N ASN A 260 -33.08 19.68 26.81
CA ASN A 260 -32.37 20.91 26.40
C ASN A 260 -31.00 21.05 27.06
N ALA A 261 -30.29 19.97 27.19
CA ALA A 261 -29.00 19.88 27.86
C ALA A 261 -28.09 18.84 27.21
N TYR A 262 -26.78 19.03 27.39
CA TYR A 262 -25.81 18.01 26.99
C TYR A 262 -25.80 16.91 28.05
N THR A 263 -25.95 15.68 27.59
CA THR A 263 -25.85 14.48 28.43
C THR A 263 -24.67 13.64 27.99
N TYR A 264 -24.04 12.97 28.94
CA TYR A 264 -23.01 11.97 28.63
C TYR A 264 -23.71 10.66 28.26
N GLY A 265 -23.52 10.25 27.02
CA GLY A 265 -24.15 9.03 26.53
C GLY A 265 -23.22 7.84 26.51
N ASP A 266 -23.70 6.73 27.06
CA ASP A 266 -23.06 5.42 26.91
C ASP A 266 -23.23 4.82 25.50
N GLY A 267 -23.86 5.55 24.61
CA GLY A 267 -24.63 4.99 23.52
C GLY A 267 -23.89 4.53 22.29
N LEU A 268 -22.63 4.80 22.15
CA LEU A 268 -21.95 4.49 20.88
C LEU A 268 -20.78 3.49 21.03
N ARG A 269 -20.83 2.70 22.07
CA ARG A 269 -19.96 1.52 22.15
C ARG A 269 -20.12 0.70 20.88
N ASN A 270 -19.08 0.59 20.12
CA ASN A 270 -18.92 -0.32 18.97
C ASN A 270 -19.43 0.10 17.60
N LYS A 271 -19.76 1.33 17.33
CA LYS A 271 -20.47 1.51 16.07
C LYS A 271 -19.85 2.39 15.02
N THR A 272 -18.75 3.05 15.16
CA THR A 272 -18.55 3.99 14.08
C THR A 272 -17.13 4.33 13.73
N SER A 273 -16.43 3.38 13.19
CA SER A 273 -15.48 3.77 12.15
C SER A 273 -16.25 3.84 10.83
N ILE A 274 -16.58 5.02 10.36
CA ILE A 274 -17.05 5.19 9.00
C ILE A 274 -15.86 4.92 8.09
N VAL A 275 -15.90 3.81 7.40
CA VAL A 275 -14.85 3.43 6.44
C VAL A 275 -15.37 3.67 5.04
N SER A 276 -14.75 4.60 4.32
CA SER A 276 -14.98 4.69 2.88
C SER A 276 -14.02 3.78 2.13
N LYS A 277 -14.55 3.07 1.17
CA LYS A 277 -13.76 2.25 0.27
C LYS A 277 -13.40 3.06 -0.96
N ILE A 278 -12.10 3.30 -1.14
CA ILE A 278 -11.57 3.97 -2.32
C ILE A 278 -11.14 2.89 -3.31
N LYS A 279 -11.60 3.01 -4.53
CA LYS A 279 -11.19 2.18 -5.66
C LYS A 279 -10.46 3.06 -6.66
N ASN A 280 -9.19 2.78 -6.87
CA ASN A 280 -8.38 3.45 -7.89
C ASN A 280 -8.08 2.47 -9.02
N THR A 281 -8.42 2.84 -10.25
CA THR A 281 -8.15 2.04 -11.44
C THR A 281 -7.22 2.80 -12.37
N LYS A 282 -6.09 2.18 -12.70
CA LYS A 282 -5.10 2.69 -13.65
C LYS A 282 -5.05 1.78 -14.86
N THR A 283 -5.15 2.35 -16.05
CA THR A 283 -5.02 1.62 -17.31
C THR A 283 -3.72 2.01 -18.00
N ASN A 284 -2.93 1.01 -18.39
CA ASN A 284 -1.68 1.17 -19.11
C ASN A 284 -1.82 0.52 -20.49
N PHE A 285 -1.22 1.15 -21.50
CA PHE A 285 -1.09 0.61 -22.84
C PHE A 285 0.39 0.39 -23.15
N PHE A 286 0.72 -0.71 -23.78
CA PHE A 286 2.08 -1.08 -24.13
C PHE A 286 2.14 -1.42 -25.61
N VAL A 287 3.21 -1.00 -26.27
CA VAL A 287 3.58 -1.42 -27.61
C VAL A 287 5.04 -1.81 -27.58
N THR A 288 5.35 -2.98 -28.11
CA THR A 288 6.72 -3.48 -28.21
C THR A 288 7.01 -3.87 -29.66
N VAL A 289 8.12 -3.43 -30.17
CA VAL A 289 8.67 -3.87 -31.46
C VAL A 289 10.01 -4.54 -31.18
N GLY A 290 10.19 -5.74 -31.68
CA GLY A 290 11.44 -6.46 -31.49
C GLY A 290 11.92 -7.11 -32.79
N TRP A 291 13.22 -7.08 -33.02
CA TRP A 291 13.89 -7.72 -34.15
C TRP A 291 14.51 -9.05 -33.75
N LYS A 292 14.52 -9.98 -34.68
CA LYS A 292 15.20 -11.28 -34.53
C LYS A 292 16.46 -11.22 -35.37
N PHE A 293 17.57 -11.48 -34.74
CA PHE A 293 18.90 -11.56 -35.38
C PHE A 293 19.25 -13.00 -35.62
#